data_4f2f1035bbd0ca7808b2831c1f92d1ba
#
_entry.id   4f2f1035bbd0ca7808b2831c1f92d1ba
#
_cell.length_a   1.000
_cell.length_b   1.000
_cell.length_c   1.000
_cell.angle_alpha   90.00
_cell.angle_beta   90.00
_cell.angle_gamma   90.00
#
_symmetry.space_group_name_H-M   'P 1'
#
loop_
_entity.id
_entity.type
_entity.pdbx_description
1 polymer ?
#
loop_
_entity_poly.entity_id
_entity_poly.type
_entity_poly.pdbx_seq_one_letter_code
_entity_poly.pdbx_strand_id
1 'polypeptide(L)'
;MNLTSIGQREQYDKEWNGWKAETTAFDGVRRYEQISRVVQQLGSRKILDVGCGDGRLGRAIRANCPNIVIHGCDLSTAALTRSEGLDRQYVVDLNWEALPEPGESFDLVIASEVIEHLIMPDRVLEELTRLLKKGGHLLLTVPNVAFWRFRVQALNGQVPSVTADDRHLHSFSASLLEHLIREAGLHVVQLTGLRQRFNRLSQLQFKLLCDTLLIVGRKP
;
A
#
# COMPACT_ATOMS: atom_id res chain seq x y z
N MET A 1 17.14 -9.52 11.14
CA MET A 1 15.74 -9.11 11.33
C MET A 1 15.02 -10.12 12.19
N ASN A 2 14.32 -9.71 13.24
CA ASN A 2 13.52 -10.63 14.06
C ASN A 2 12.12 -10.77 13.42
N LEU A 3 11.87 -11.88 12.75
CA LEU A 3 10.62 -12.14 12.02
C LEU A 3 9.46 -12.62 12.92
N THR A 4 9.62 -12.56 14.24
CA THR A 4 8.47 -12.78 15.14
C THR A 4 7.59 -11.55 15.17
N SER A 5 6.28 -11.73 15.36
CA SER A 5 5.31 -10.62 15.46
C SER A 5 5.75 -9.56 16.50
N ILE A 6 6.24 -9.99 17.65
CA ILE A 6 6.74 -9.09 18.69
C ILE A 6 7.93 -8.27 18.21
N GLY A 7 8.92 -8.90 17.59
CA GLY A 7 10.13 -8.21 17.14
C GLY A 7 9.86 -7.21 16.00
N GLN A 8 8.94 -7.53 15.09
CA GLN A 8 8.54 -6.59 14.04
C GLN A 8 7.79 -5.40 14.64
N ARG A 9 6.83 -5.63 15.53
CA ARG A 9 6.08 -4.55 16.19
C ARG A 9 7.00 -3.60 16.94
N GLU A 10 7.93 -4.11 17.74
CA GLU A 10 8.91 -3.30 18.47
C GLU A 10 9.77 -2.44 17.53
N GLN A 11 10.19 -3.00 16.40
CA GLN A 11 10.96 -2.28 15.40
C GLN A 11 10.14 -1.11 14.81
N TYR A 12 8.91 -1.37 14.35
CA TYR A 12 8.04 -0.33 13.80
C TYR A 12 7.65 0.73 14.85
N ASP A 13 7.34 0.34 16.08
CA ASP A 13 7.05 1.28 17.16
C ASP A 13 8.26 2.18 17.46
N LYS A 14 9.48 1.64 17.42
CA LYS A 14 10.71 2.40 17.60
C LYS A 14 10.93 3.40 16.46
N GLU A 15 10.68 2.97 15.21
CA GLU A 15 10.76 3.85 14.04
C GLU A 15 9.74 5.00 14.16
N TRP A 16 8.50 4.71 14.51
CA TRP A 16 7.47 5.71 14.70
C TRP A 16 7.77 6.66 15.89
N ASN A 17 8.37 6.18 16.95
CA ASN A 17 8.79 7.03 18.06
C ASN A 17 9.96 7.97 17.69
N GLY A 18 10.82 7.55 16.76
CA GLY A 18 11.88 8.38 16.18
C GLY A 18 11.43 9.27 15.01
N TRP A 19 10.20 9.09 14.53
CA TRP A 19 9.67 9.76 13.35
C TRP A 19 9.47 11.26 13.54
N LYS A 20 10.11 12.06 12.68
CA LYS A 20 9.87 13.51 12.57
C LYS A 20 8.97 13.75 11.35
N ALA A 21 7.84 14.37 11.57
CA ALA A 21 6.82 14.64 10.53
C ALA A 21 7.36 15.38 9.28
N GLU A 22 8.50 16.04 9.41
CA GLU A 22 9.11 16.87 8.35
C GLU A 22 9.87 16.06 7.28
N THR A 23 10.21 14.79 7.55
CA THR A 23 11.14 14.01 6.71
C THR A 23 10.48 13.27 5.53
N THR A 24 9.16 13.20 5.46
CA THR A 24 8.43 12.42 4.42
C THR A 24 7.71 13.28 3.38
N ALA A 25 8.14 14.51 3.21
CA ALA A 25 7.27 15.55 2.71
C ALA A 25 6.81 15.44 1.24
N PHE A 26 7.62 14.97 0.30
CA PHE A 26 7.26 15.22 -1.12
C PHE A 26 6.66 14.03 -1.87
N ASP A 27 7.19 12.84 -1.71
CA ASP A 27 6.74 11.66 -2.49
C ASP A 27 5.45 11.06 -1.94
N GLY A 28 5.29 11.05 -0.62
CA GLY A 28 4.05 10.61 0.03
C GLY A 28 2.84 11.45 -0.34
N VAL A 29 2.97 12.79 -0.37
CA VAL A 29 1.87 13.71 -0.69
C VAL A 29 1.31 13.43 -2.09
N ARG A 30 2.17 13.29 -3.11
CA ARG A 30 1.73 13.00 -4.48
C ARG A 30 1.07 11.63 -4.61
N ARG A 31 1.59 10.62 -3.91
CA ARG A 31 1.01 9.29 -3.87
C ARG A 31 -0.40 9.34 -3.27
N TYR A 32 -0.55 10.00 -2.13
CA TYR A 32 -1.85 10.16 -1.48
C TYR A 32 -2.87 10.91 -2.33
N GLU A 33 -2.45 11.98 -3.04
CA GLU A 33 -3.31 12.68 -3.99
C GLU A 33 -3.79 11.77 -5.14
N GLN A 34 -2.89 10.94 -5.70
CA GLN A 34 -3.26 10.03 -6.79
C GLN A 34 -4.19 8.93 -6.30
N ILE A 35 -3.91 8.33 -5.13
CA ILE A 35 -4.80 7.36 -4.50
C ILE A 35 -6.17 7.99 -4.22
N SER A 36 -6.21 9.20 -3.66
CA SER A 36 -7.45 9.92 -3.38
C SER A 36 -8.30 10.16 -4.63
N ARG A 37 -7.68 10.46 -5.79
CA ARG A 37 -8.39 10.57 -7.08
C ARG A 37 -8.98 9.24 -7.53
N VAL A 38 -8.26 8.13 -7.36
CA VAL A 38 -8.78 6.79 -7.67
C VAL A 38 -9.97 6.47 -6.76
N VAL A 39 -9.88 6.74 -5.47
CA VAL A 39 -10.97 6.57 -4.50
C VAL A 39 -12.22 7.33 -4.95
N GLN A 40 -12.07 8.59 -5.36
CA GLN A 40 -13.15 9.42 -5.86
C GLN A 40 -13.77 8.85 -7.14
N GLN A 41 -12.95 8.38 -8.08
CA GLN A 41 -13.42 7.77 -9.34
C GLN A 41 -14.20 6.48 -9.10
N LEU A 42 -13.78 5.67 -8.12
CA LEU A 42 -14.46 4.42 -7.75
C LEU A 42 -15.76 4.65 -6.98
N GLY A 43 -15.98 5.86 -6.44
CA GLY A 43 -17.19 6.18 -5.66
C GLY A 43 -17.33 5.39 -4.36
N SER A 44 -16.22 4.92 -3.80
CA SER A 44 -16.19 4.10 -2.58
C SER A 44 -16.68 4.88 -1.38
N ARG A 45 -17.46 4.24 -0.50
CA ARG A 45 -18.05 4.87 0.69
C ARG A 45 -17.47 4.33 1.99
N LYS A 46 -17.09 3.06 2.04
CA LYS A 46 -16.44 2.44 3.19
C LYS A 46 -15.11 1.83 2.76
N ILE A 47 -14.02 2.33 3.33
CA ILE A 47 -12.65 1.99 2.96
C ILE A 47 -11.92 1.37 4.16
N LEU A 48 -11.04 0.41 3.87
CA LEU A 48 -10.00 -0.03 4.79
C LEU A 48 -8.65 0.46 4.28
N ASP A 49 -7.91 1.18 5.12
CA ASP A 49 -6.52 1.59 4.92
C ASP A 49 -5.60 0.64 5.70
N VAL A 50 -4.89 -0.21 4.99
CA VAL A 50 -3.98 -1.22 5.53
C VAL A 50 -2.58 -0.64 5.62
N GLY A 51 -1.92 -0.75 6.79
CA GLY A 51 -0.67 -0.04 7.05
C GLY A 51 -0.89 1.48 7.10
N CYS A 52 -1.97 1.90 7.78
CA CYS A 52 -2.45 3.28 7.75
C CYS A 52 -1.51 4.28 8.44
N GLY A 53 -0.56 3.81 9.25
CA GLY A 53 0.38 4.65 9.98
C GLY A 53 -0.34 5.70 10.85
N ASP A 54 0.07 6.96 10.69
CA ASP A 54 -0.55 8.11 11.38
C ASP A 54 -1.83 8.65 10.69
N GLY A 55 -2.41 7.92 9.73
CA GLY A 55 -3.66 8.27 9.05
C GLY A 55 -3.54 9.33 7.96
N ARG A 56 -2.33 9.64 7.46
CA ARG A 56 -2.13 10.67 6.41
C ARG A 56 -2.90 10.40 5.15
N LEU A 57 -2.94 9.14 4.68
CA LEU A 57 -3.72 8.77 3.51
C LEU A 57 -5.21 8.97 3.77
N GLY A 58 -5.71 8.52 4.92
CA GLY A 58 -7.10 8.73 5.34
C GLY A 58 -7.50 10.20 5.34
N ARG A 59 -6.64 11.09 5.89
CA ARG A 59 -6.86 12.56 5.86
C ARG A 59 -6.90 13.10 4.44
N ALA A 60 -5.98 12.68 3.57
CA ALA A 60 -5.93 13.10 2.18
C ALA A 60 -7.18 12.67 1.38
N ILE A 61 -7.67 11.45 1.63
CA ILE A 61 -8.91 10.94 1.05
C ILE A 61 -10.11 11.75 1.54
N ARG A 62 -10.23 11.97 2.84
CA ARG A 62 -11.35 12.67 3.46
C ARG A 62 -11.45 14.14 3.00
N ALA A 63 -10.32 14.79 2.71
CA ALA A 63 -10.30 16.15 2.16
C ALA A 63 -11.04 16.25 0.82
N ASN A 64 -11.03 15.18 0.01
CA ASN A 64 -11.73 15.14 -1.29
C ASN A 64 -13.07 14.39 -1.23
N CYS A 65 -13.29 13.57 -0.22
CA CYS A 65 -14.46 12.72 -0.02
C CYS A 65 -14.94 12.80 1.44
N PRO A 66 -15.61 13.91 1.88
CA PRO A 66 -15.88 14.17 3.29
C PRO A 66 -16.81 13.15 3.97
N ASN A 67 -17.71 12.51 3.20
CA ASN A 67 -18.72 11.56 3.74
C ASN A 67 -18.28 10.10 3.66
N ILE A 68 -16.97 9.84 3.62
CA ILE A 68 -16.41 8.49 3.53
C ILE A 68 -16.15 7.93 4.92
N VAL A 69 -16.41 6.64 5.11
CA VAL A 69 -16.05 5.88 6.31
C VAL A 69 -14.70 5.22 6.07
N ILE A 70 -13.73 5.50 6.93
CA ILE A 70 -12.35 4.97 6.80
C ILE A 70 -11.99 4.21 8.06
N HIS A 71 -11.79 2.90 7.93
CA HIS A 71 -11.15 2.09 8.94
C HIS A 71 -9.67 1.97 8.61
N GLY A 72 -8.80 1.93 9.61
CA GLY A 72 -7.37 1.74 9.44
C GLY A 72 -6.85 0.58 10.27
N CYS A 73 -5.84 -0.11 9.77
CA CYS A 73 -5.06 -1.05 10.59
C CYS A 73 -3.57 -0.84 10.37
N ASP A 74 -2.82 -1.06 11.44
CA ASP A 74 -1.36 -1.00 11.42
C ASP A 74 -0.79 -1.97 12.45
N LEU A 75 0.45 -2.43 12.23
CA LEU A 75 1.18 -3.22 13.20
C LEU A 75 1.63 -2.38 14.40
N SER A 76 1.95 -1.10 14.16
CA SER A 76 2.51 -0.18 15.16
C SER A 76 1.43 0.47 16.00
N THR A 77 1.47 0.23 17.29
CA THR A 77 0.65 0.95 18.27
C THR A 77 1.06 2.44 18.33
N ALA A 78 2.35 2.73 18.20
CA ALA A 78 2.88 4.10 18.23
C ALA A 78 2.39 4.92 17.03
N ALA A 79 2.22 4.29 15.86
CA ALA A 79 1.62 4.92 14.69
C ALA A 79 0.15 5.27 14.94
N LEU A 80 -0.62 4.28 15.38
CA LEU A 80 -2.06 4.43 15.59
C LEU A 80 -2.42 5.43 16.69
N THR A 81 -1.61 5.60 17.74
CA THR A 81 -1.83 6.63 18.75
C THR A 81 -1.72 8.06 18.21
N ARG A 82 -1.11 8.23 17.03
CA ARG A 82 -0.98 9.51 16.32
C ARG A 82 -1.93 9.62 15.15
N SER A 83 -2.69 8.55 14.85
CA SER A 83 -3.53 8.53 13.67
C SER A 83 -4.74 9.45 13.83
N GLU A 84 -5.02 10.18 12.77
CA GLU A 84 -6.16 11.08 12.67
C GLU A 84 -6.94 10.80 11.38
N GLY A 85 -8.23 11.13 11.39
CA GLY A 85 -9.08 11.00 10.20
C GLY A 85 -9.58 9.58 9.91
N LEU A 86 -9.44 8.65 10.86
CA LEU A 86 -9.98 7.30 10.80
C LEU A 86 -11.23 7.19 11.69
N ASP A 87 -12.25 6.46 11.24
CA ASP A 87 -13.47 6.20 12.02
C ASP A 87 -13.29 5.00 12.95
N ARG A 88 -12.43 4.06 12.58
CA ARG A 88 -11.98 2.92 13.41
C ARG A 88 -10.53 2.60 13.13
N GLN A 89 -9.86 2.04 14.12
CA GLN A 89 -8.48 1.60 14.00
C GLN A 89 -8.24 0.28 14.73
N TYR A 90 -7.34 -0.54 14.18
CA TYR A 90 -6.99 -1.85 14.69
C TYR A 90 -5.47 -2.02 14.73
N VAL A 91 -4.93 -2.49 15.86
CA VAL A 91 -3.56 -2.98 15.93
C VAL A 91 -3.58 -4.44 15.49
N VAL A 92 -3.05 -4.73 14.29
CA VAL A 92 -3.08 -6.08 13.69
C VAL A 92 -1.76 -6.37 13.00
N ASP A 93 -1.20 -7.55 13.27
CA ASP A 93 -0.11 -8.12 12.48
C ASP A 93 -0.69 -9.07 11.42
N LEU A 94 -0.84 -8.56 10.22
CA LEU A 94 -1.43 -9.31 9.10
C LEU A 94 -0.62 -10.56 8.69
N ASN A 95 0.63 -10.70 9.13
CA ASN A 95 1.37 -11.93 8.91
C ASN A 95 0.80 -13.11 9.72
N TRP A 96 0.13 -12.82 10.85
CA TRP A 96 -0.30 -13.82 11.82
C TRP A 96 -1.77 -13.74 12.20
N GLU A 97 -2.40 -12.59 12.02
CA GLU A 97 -3.74 -12.27 12.52
C GLU A 97 -4.67 -11.90 11.36
N ALA A 98 -5.92 -12.32 11.44
CA ALA A 98 -6.98 -11.84 10.57
C ALA A 98 -7.52 -10.50 11.10
N LEU A 99 -7.99 -9.64 10.22
CA LEU A 99 -8.62 -8.40 10.62
C LEU A 99 -10.00 -8.69 11.29
N PRO A 100 -10.32 -8.08 12.44
CA PRO A 100 -11.56 -8.32 13.17
C PRO A 100 -12.76 -7.61 12.50
N GLU A 101 -12.92 -7.80 11.21
CA GLU A 101 -14.02 -7.29 10.37
C GLU A 101 -14.69 -8.44 9.64
N PRO A 102 -16.03 -8.42 9.52
CA PRO A 102 -16.75 -9.40 8.72
C PRO A 102 -16.28 -9.40 7.26
N GLY A 103 -16.42 -10.52 6.58
CA GLY A 103 -16.25 -10.55 5.12
C GLY A 103 -17.23 -9.60 4.43
N GLU A 104 -16.90 -9.17 3.23
CA GLU A 104 -17.73 -8.27 2.41
C GLU A 104 -18.13 -6.95 3.10
N SER A 105 -17.20 -6.39 3.89
CA SER A 105 -17.44 -5.17 4.67
C SER A 105 -17.08 -3.88 3.95
N PHE A 106 -16.14 -3.93 2.98
CA PHE A 106 -15.55 -2.73 2.38
C PHE A 106 -15.81 -2.63 0.88
N ASP A 107 -16.04 -1.40 0.42
CA ASP A 107 -16.13 -1.09 -1.01
C ASP A 107 -14.72 -1.04 -1.64
N LEU A 108 -13.73 -0.63 -0.84
CA LEU A 108 -12.33 -0.53 -1.23
C LEU A 108 -11.42 -0.91 -0.06
N VAL A 109 -10.41 -1.71 -0.35
CA VAL A 109 -9.27 -1.94 0.54
C VAL A 109 -8.04 -1.35 -0.12
N ILE A 110 -7.26 -0.58 0.63
CA ILE A 110 -6.02 0.06 0.17
C ILE A 110 -4.87 -0.50 0.99
N ALA A 111 -3.80 -0.95 0.32
CA ALA A 111 -2.52 -1.25 0.96
C ALA A 111 -1.42 -0.53 0.17
N SER A 112 -0.94 0.58 0.74
CA SER A 112 0.02 1.46 0.08
C SER A 112 1.40 1.32 0.69
N GLU A 113 2.35 0.70 -0.05
CA GLU A 113 3.70 0.38 0.43
C GLU A 113 3.63 -0.53 1.68
N VAL A 114 2.94 -1.65 1.56
CA VAL A 114 2.73 -2.61 2.66
C VAL A 114 3.15 -4.01 2.28
N ILE A 115 2.72 -4.51 1.10
CA ILE A 115 2.85 -5.94 0.77
C ILE A 115 4.29 -6.39 0.59
N GLU A 116 5.21 -5.48 0.29
CA GLU A 116 6.66 -5.73 0.23
C GLU A 116 7.28 -6.07 1.58
N HIS A 117 6.62 -5.71 2.67
CA HIS A 117 7.07 -5.95 4.05
C HIS A 117 6.47 -7.21 4.66
N LEU A 118 5.51 -7.84 3.99
CA LEU A 118 4.81 -9.03 4.50
C LEU A 118 5.61 -10.30 4.24
N ILE A 119 5.50 -11.27 5.15
CA ILE A 119 6.17 -12.58 5.02
C ILE A 119 5.48 -13.42 3.94
N MET A 120 4.16 -13.43 3.93
CA MET A 120 3.32 -14.18 2.97
C MET A 120 2.29 -13.24 2.33
N PRO A 121 2.69 -12.42 1.34
CA PRO A 121 1.80 -11.43 0.72
C PRO A 121 0.58 -12.04 0.03
N ASP A 122 0.70 -13.22 -0.55
CA ASP A 122 -0.38 -14.00 -1.16
C ASP A 122 -1.50 -14.31 -0.17
N ARG A 123 -1.16 -14.86 1.01
CA ARG A 123 -2.11 -15.13 2.09
C ARG A 123 -2.80 -13.86 2.60
N VAL A 124 -2.05 -12.77 2.73
CA VAL A 124 -2.64 -11.49 3.15
C VAL A 124 -3.58 -10.95 2.06
N LEU A 125 -3.24 -11.09 0.79
CA LEU A 125 -4.13 -10.68 -0.31
C LEU A 125 -5.45 -11.49 -0.33
N GLU A 126 -5.44 -12.78 0.03
CA GLU A 126 -6.67 -13.57 0.22
C GLU A 126 -7.53 -12.98 1.33
N GLU A 127 -6.94 -12.61 2.48
CA GLU A 127 -7.65 -11.98 3.59
C GLU A 127 -8.22 -10.61 3.19
N LEU A 128 -7.45 -9.77 2.50
CA LEU A 128 -7.93 -8.49 2.00
C LEU A 128 -9.08 -8.66 0.99
N THR A 129 -9.00 -9.69 0.14
CA THR A 129 -10.06 -10.04 -0.82
C THR A 129 -11.33 -10.54 -0.10
N ARG A 130 -11.19 -11.29 1.00
CA ARG A 130 -12.33 -11.70 1.85
C ARG A 130 -13.12 -10.50 2.35
N LEU A 131 -12.42 -9.45 2.75
CA LEU A 131 -13.00 -8.22 3.31
C LEU A 131 -13.74 -7.36 2.28
N LEU A 132 -13.45 -7.51 0.98
CA LEU A 132 -14.10 -6.79 -0.09
C LEU A 132 -15.53 -7.30 -0.32
N LYS A 133 -16.47 -6.38 -0.49
CA LYS A 133 -17.79 -6.67 -1.05
C LYS A 133 -17.66 -7.20 -2.48
N LYS A 134 -18.70 -7.90 -2.95
CA LYS A 134 -18.82 -8.20 -4.39
C LYS A 134 -18.81 -6.90 -5.19
N GLY A 135 -18.01 -6.86 -6.26
CA GLY A 135 -17.78 -5.65 -7.03
C GLY A 135 -16.86 -4.63 -6.37
N GLY A 136 -16.39 -4.87 -5.12
CA GLY A 136 -15.44 -4.03 -4.42
C GLY A 136 -14.03 -4.10 -5.02
N HIS A 137 -13.16 -3.20 -4.60
CA HIS A 137 -11.82 -3.02 -5.21
C HIS A 137 -10.70 -3.16 -4.18
N LEU A 138 -9.58 -3.74 -4.62
CA LEU A 138 -8.30 -3.71 -3.90
C LEU A 138 -7.35 -2.77 -4.64
N LEU A 139 -6.81 -1.76 -3.96
CA LEU A 139 -5.79 -0.88 -4.46
C LEU A 139 -4.48 -1.15 -3.75
N LEU A 140 -3.43 -1.47 -4.50
CA LEU A 140 -2.08 -1.64 -3.97
C LEU A 140 -1.15 -0.62 -4.59
N THR A 141 -0.19 -0.13 -3.80
CA THR A 141 1.03 0.49 -4.34
C THR A 141 2.25 -0.24 -3.80
N VAL A 142 3.27 -0.39 -4.65
CA VAL A 142 4.54 -1.03 -4.29
C VAL A 142 5.70 -0.38 -5.03
N PRO A 143 6.93 -0.42 -4.48
CA PRO A 143 8.13 -0.05 -5.20
C PRO A 143 8.32 -0.94 -6.44
N ASN A 144 8.72 -0.33 -7.56
CA ASN A 144 8.95 -1.03 -8.83
C ASN A 144 10.41 -1.41 -8.99
N VAL A 145 10.76 -2.66 -8.71
CA VAL A 145 12.14 -3.14 -8.89
C VAL A 145 12.64 -3.00 -10.34
N ALA A 146 11.73 -2.95 -11.32
CA ALA A 146 12.07 -2.81 -12.74
C ALA A 146 12.33 -1.35 -13.17
N PHE A 147 12.28 -0.38 -12.27
CA PHE A 147 12.57 1.02 -12.57
C PHE A 147 13.98 1.18 -13.16
N TRP A 148 14.10 1.96 -14.23
CA TRP A 148 15.33 2.05 -15.01
C TRP A 148 16.58 2.44 -14.18
N ARG A 149 16.44 3.31 -13.17
CA ARG A 149 17.56 3.70 -12.30
C ARG A 149 18.10 2.52 -11.51
N PHE A 150 17.22 1.65 -11.00
CA PHE A 150 17.62 0.44 -10.28
C PHE A 150 18.35 -0.55 -11.18
N ARG A 151 17.93 -0.65 -12.45
CA ARG A 151 18.66 -1.44 -13.45
C ARG A 151 20.05 -0.90 -13.73
N VAL A 152 20.20 0.43 -13.84
CA VAL A 152 21.51 1.07 -14.02
C VAL A 152 22.40 0.83 -12.79
N GLN A 153 21.87 0.93 -11.58
CA GLN A 153 22.61 0.59 -10.37
C GLN A 153 23.11 -0.86 -10.41
N ALA A 154 22.24 -1.83 -10.72
CA ALA A 154 22.61 -3.23 -10.83
C ALA A 154 23.65 -3.50 -11.92
N LEU A 155 23.55 -2.86 -13.10
CA LEU A 155 24.55 -2.96 -14.18
C LEU A 155 25.91 -2.40 -13.76
N ASN A 156 25.96 -1.44 -12.86
CA ASN A 156 27.19 -0.89 -12.29
C ASN A 156 27.70 -1.69 -11.06
N GLY A 157 27.15 -2.88 -10.80
CA GLY A 157 27.52 -3.72 -9.65
C GLY A 157 27.04 -3.19 -8.29
N GLN A 158 26.11 -2.23 -8.27
CA GLN A 158 25.55 -1.67 -7.04
C GLN A 158 24.25 -2.41 -6.67
N VAL A 159 23.98 -2.53 -5.38
CA VAL A 159 22.66 -3.00 -4.89
C VAL A 159 21.66 -1.89 -5.14
N PRO A 160 20.55 -2.17 -5.87
CA PRO A 160 19.49 -1.19 -6.06
C PRO A 160 18.92 -0.72 -4.72
N SER A 161 18.72 0.59 -4.57
CA SER A 161 18.29 1.18 -3.28
C SER A 161 16.95 0.61 -2.78
N VAL A 162 16.07 0.19 -3.69
CA VAL A 162 14.78 -0.45 -3.33
C VAL A 162 14.97 -1.81 -2.66
N THR A 163 16.04 -2.54 -2.98
CA THR A 163 16.34 -3.86 -2.39
C THR A 163 17.35 -3.74 -1.24
N ALA A 164 17.90 -2.57 -1.01
CA ALA A 164 18.81 -2.29 0.10
C ALA A 164 18.07 -1.96 1.41
N ASP A 165 16.77 -1.70 1.36
CA ASP A 165 15.92 -1.56 2.56
C ASP A 165 15.71 -2.96 3.15
N ASP A 166 16.24 -3.19 4.35
CA ASP A 166 16.19 -4.48 5.04
C ASP A 166 14.77 -4.88 5.49
N ARG A 167 13.82 -3.96 5.42
CA ARG A 167 12.39 -4.21 5.69
C ARG A 167 11.66 -4.80 4.48
N HIS A 168 12.20 -4.59 3.26
CA HIS A 168 11.61 -5.13 2.03
C HIS A 168 11.94 -6.61 1.89
N LEU A 169 10.97 -7.46 2.21
CA LEU A 169 11.10 -8.92 2.06
C LEU A 169 10.85 -9.36 0.62
N HIS A 170 10.09 -8.56 -0.14
CA HIS A 170 9.72 -8.86 -1.52
C HIS A 170 10.01 -7.68 -2.45
N SER A 171 10.30 -8.01 -3.72
CA SER A 171 10.51 -7.05 -4.79
C SER A 171 9.50 -7.28 -5.91
N PHE A 172 8.75 -6.25 -6.27
CA PHE A 172 7.66 -6.36 -7.23
C PHE A 172 8.00 -5.70 -8.56
N SER A 173 7.65 -6.39 -9.64
CA SER A 173 7.51 -5.84 -10.99
C SER A 173 6.02 -5.77 -11.36
N ALA A 174 5.69 -5.02 -12.42
CA ALA A 174 4.31 -4.91 -12.86
C ALA A 174 3.68 -6.27 -13.21
N SER A 175 4.44 -7.18 -13.82
CA SER A 175 3.95 -8.53 -14.18
C SER A 175 3.72 -9.41 -12.95
N LEU A 176 4.62 -9.37 -11.96
CA LEU A 176 4.45 -10.13 -10.73
C LEU A 176 3.25 -9.61 -9.92
N LEU A 177 3.11 -8.28 -9.83
CA LEU A 177 1.99 -7.66 -9.12
C LEU A 177 0.64 -8.00 -9.77
N GLU A 178 0.58 -7.99 -11.12
CA GLU A 178 -0.60 -8.40 -11.87
C GLU A 178 -0.95 -9.87 -11.64
N HIS A 179 0.06 -10.75 -11.62
CA HIS A 179 -0.12 -12.18 -11.33
C HIS A 179 -0.72 -12.39 -9.94
N LEU A 180 -0.16 -11.77 -8.91
CA LEU A 180 -0.65 -11.88 -7.53
C LEU A 180 -2.11 -11.43 -7.36
N ILE A 181 -2.50 -10.33 -8.03
CA ILE A 181 -3.89 -9.87 -8.00
C ILE A 181 -4.83 -10.92 -8.62
N ARG A 182 -4.42 -11.55 -9.73
CA ARG A 182 -5.22 -12.60 -10.39
C ARG A 182 -5.31 -13.87 -9.54
N GLU A 183 -4.22 -14.30 -8.91
CA GLU A 183 -4.21 -15.45 -7.99
C GLU A 183 -5.10 -15.21 -6.77
N ALA A 184 -5.20 -13.97 -6.28
CA ALA A 184 -6.14 -13.60 -5.23
C ALA A 184 -7.61 -13.56 -5.70
N GLY A 185 -7.93 -14.00 -6.93
CA GLY A 185 -9.28 -14.07 -7.49
C GLY A 185 -9.86 -12.71 -7.94
N LEU A 186 -9.01 -11.71 -8.16
CA LEU A 186 -9.44 -10.37 -8.57
C LEU A 186 -9.17 -10.13 -10.06
N HIS A 187 -10.05 -9.36 -10.70
CA HIS A 187 -9.84 -8.87 -12.07
C HIS A 187 -9.09 -7.56 -12.06
N VAL A 188 -7.94 -7.48 -12.72
CA VAL A 188 -7.17 -6.24 -12.84
C VAL A 188 -7.95 -5.24 -13.71
N VAL A 189 -8.31 -4.09 -13.11
CA VAL A 189 -9.03 -3.01 -13.80
C VAL A 189 -8.14 -1.82 -14.11
N GLN A 190 -7.05 -1.65 -13.37
CA GLN A 190 -6.06 -0.61 -13.61
C GLN A 190 -4.68 -1.09 -13.19
N LEU A 191 -3.67 -0.81 -14.00
CA LEU A 191 -2.25 -0.95 -13.66
C LEU A 191 -1.49 0.22 -14.26
N THR A 192 -0.82 1.00 -13.41
CA THR A 192 -0.12 2.22 -13.83
C THR A 192 1.08 2.49 -12.92
N GLY A 193 1.92 3.46 -13.29
CA GLY A 193 2.96 3.98 -12.41
C GLY A 193 2.50 5.25 -11.70
N LEU A 194 2.84 5.38 -10.44
CA LEU A 194 2.74 6.63 -9.71
C LEU A 194 3.85 7.56 -10.18
N ARG A 195 3.50 8.80 -10.49
CA ARG A 195 4.33 9.67 -11.27
C ARG A 195 5.09 10.68 -10.42
N GLN A 196 6.40 10.74 -10.59
CA GLN A 196 7.19 11.80 -9.99
C GLN A 196 7.43 13.01 -10.92
N ARG A 197 7.71 12.85 -12.22
CA ARG A 197 8.20 14.00 -13.00
C ARG A 197 8.01 14.02 -14.52
N PHE A 198 7.49 12.99 -15.21
CA PHE A 198 7.51 12.94 -16.69
C PHE A 198 6.15 12.87 -17.37
N ASN A 199 6.12 13.39 -18.61
CA ASN A 199 4.98 13.56 -19.51
C ASN A 199 4.35 12.22 -19.98
N ARG A 200 3.38 12.29 -20.90
CA ARG A 200 2.61 11.19 -21.51
C ARG A 200 3.42 9.93 -21.85
N LEU A 201 4.73 10.04 -22.18
CA LEU A 201 5.61 8.89 -22.39
C LEU A 201 5.74 7.97 -21.18
N SER A 202 5.71 8.53 -19.96
CA SER A 202 5.81 7.71 -18.75
C SER A 202 4.56 6.87 -18.49
N GLN A 203 3.42 7.24 -19.03
CA GLN A 203 2.20 6.43 -18.97
C GLN A 203 2.24 5.24 -19.92
N LEU A 204 2.89 5.39 -21.09
CA LEU A 204 3.08 4.30 -22.04
C LEU A 204 4.16 3.29 -21.59
N GLN A 205 5.15 3.76 -20.84
CA GLN A 205 6.27 2.93 -20.35
C GLN A 205 6.43 2.97 -18.84
N PHE A 206 5.32 3.05 -18.09
CA PHE A 206 5.34 3.14 -16.63
C PHE A 206 6.12 1.99 -15.98
N LYS A 207 6.10 0.80 -16.57
CA LYS A 207 6.84 -0.38 -16.10
C LYS A 207 8.35 -0.14 -15.97
N LEU A 208 8.89 0.80 -16.73
CA LEU A 208 10.31 1.16 -16.73
C LEU A 208 10.59 2.54 -16.11
N LEU A 209 9.68 3.49 -16.29
CA LEU A 209 9.91 4.89 -15.98
C LEU A 209 9.31 5.37 -14.65
N CYS A 210 8.55 4.54 -13.96
CA CYS A 210 8.01 4.86 -12.64
C CYS A 210 8.64 3.96 -11.57
N ASP A 211 9.01 4.57 -10.45
CA ASP A 211 9.62 3.90 -9.31
C ASP A 211 8.60 3.24 -8.38
N THR A 212 7.34 3.64 -8.47
CA THR A 212 6.22 3.06 -7.73
C THR A 212 5.12 2.63 -8.69
N LEU A 213 4.57 1.45 -8.50
CA LEU A 213 3.43 0.91 -9.24
C LEU A 213 2.14 1.11 -8.42
N LEU A 214 1.03 1.33 -9.13
CA LEU A 214 -0.32 1.28 -8.59
C LEU A 214 -1.13 0.27 -9.38
N ILE A 215 -1.79 -0.65 -8.69
CA ILE A 215 -2.71 -1.61 -9.28
C ILE A 215 -4.06 -1.55 -8.58
N VAL A 216 -5.13 -1.70 -9.35
CA VAL A 216 -6.50 -1.86 -8.83
C VAL A 216 -7.06 -3.16 -9.36
N GLY A 217 -7.41 -4.06 -8.44
CA GLY A 217 -8.13 -5.29 -8.70
C GLY A 217 -9.58 -5.16 -8.27
N ARG A 218 -10.54 -5.80 -8.99
CA ARG A 218 -11.95 -5.82 -8.67
C ARG A 218 -12.38 -7.24 -8.31
N LYS A 219 -13.08 -7.40 -7.20
CA LYS A 219 -13.73 -8.66 -6.81
C LYS A 219 -14.94 -8.91 -7.72
N PRO A 220 -15.08 -10.11 -8.32
CA PRO A 220 -16.22 -10.47 -9.14
C PRO A 220 -17.56 -10.40 -8.43
#